data_7135e4494246c13e670337744651d679
#
_entry.id   7135e4494246c13e670337744651d679
#
_cell.length_a   1.000
_cell.length_b   1.000
_cell.length_c   1.000
_cell.angle_alpha   90.00
_cell.angle_beta   90.00
_cell.angle_gamma   90.00
#
_symmetry.space_group_name_H-M   'P 1'
#
loop_
_entity.id
_entity.type
_entity.pdbx_description
1 polymer ?
#
loop_
_entity_poly.entity_id
_entity_poly.type
_entity_poly.pdbx_seq_one_letter_code
_entity_poly.pdbx_strand_id
1 'polypeptide(L)' 'MQELSASRVARQFVEGLDYPIGKDDVLRAAADEQLPDELTRALERLPAREFADAQDLAAEMTAAG' A
#
# COMPACT_ATOMS: atom_id res chain seq x y z
N MET A 1 -17.57 12.21 1.81
CA MET A 1 -17.39 11.28 2.92
C MET A 1 -16.91 9.93 2.47
N GLN A 2 -17.42 9.45 1.36
CA GLN A 2 -17.08 8.12 0.87
C GLN A 2 -15.62 8.00 0.49
N GLU A 3 -15.06 9.07 -0.03
CA GLU A 3 -13.67 9.03 -0.44
C GLU A 3 -12.74 8.80 0.74
N LEU A 4 -13.19 9.10 1.94
CA LEU A 4 -12.39 8.87 3.13
C LEU A 4 -12.20 7.39 3.42
N SER A 5 -13.13 6.56 2.97
CA SER A 5 -13.03 5.12 3.20
C SER A 5 -11.81 4.53 2.55
N ALA A 6 -11.56 4.87 1.29
CA ALA A 6 -10.40 4.33 0.57
C ALA A 6 -9.10 4.80 1.21
N SER A 7 -9.03 6.07 1.60
CA SER A 7 -7.84 6.60 2.24
C SER A 7 -7.58 5.92 3.57
N ARG A 8 -8.64 5.67 4.33
CA ARG A 8 -8.51 5.02 5.63
C ARG A 8 -8.03 3.59 5.48
N VAL A 9 -8.60 2.86 4.51
CA VAL A 9 -8.19 1.49 4.26
C VAL A 9 -6.73 1.43 3.86
N ALA A 10 -6.31 2.33 2.98
CA ALA A 10 -4.92 2.36 2.54
C ALA A 10 -3.99 2.64 3.71
N ARG A 11 -4.35 3.59 4.57
CA ARG A 11 -3.53 3.92 5.73
C ARG A 11 -3.42 2.75 6.69
N GLN A 12 -4.55 2.12 6.99
CA GLN A 12 -4.55 0.97 7.90
C GLN A 12 -3.71 -0.17 7.33
N PHE A 13 -3.82 -0.40 6.04
CA PHE A 13 -3.04 -1.44 5.40
C PHE A 13 -1.54 -1.17 5.53
N VAL A 14 -1.15 0.06 5.20
CA VAL A 14 0.26 0.44 5.23
C VAL A 14 0.81 0.34 6.65
N GLU A 15 0.05 0.78 7.63
CA GLU A 15 0.52 0.78 9.01
C GLU A 15 0.58 -0.62 9.62
N GLY A 16 -0.13 -1.57 9.05
CA GLY A 16 -0.15 -2.92 9.56
C GLY A 16 0.91 -3.84 8.99
N LEU A 17 1.71 -3.36 8.05
CA LEU A 17 2.73 -4.18 7.42
C LEU A 17 3.98 -4.29 8.29
N ASP A 18 4.76 -5.35 8.04
CA ASP A 18 6.02 -5.57 8.74
C ASP A 18 7.15 -4.97 7.94
N TYR A 19 7.75 -3.93 8.46
CA TYR A 19 8.84 -3.24 7.77
C TYR A 19 10.19 -3.70 8.27
N PRO A 20 11.20 -3.68 7.42
CA PRO A 20 11.14 -3.33 6.00
C PRO A 20 10.42 -4.41 5.17
N ILE A 21 9.79 -3.97 4.08
CA ILE A 21 8.99 -4.89 3.28
C ILE A 21 9.21 -4.60 1.79
N GLY A 22 9.31 -5.64 0.99
CA GLY A 22 9.49 -5.50 -0.45
C GLY A 22 8.18 -5.39 -1.17
N LYS A 23 8.25 -4.93 -2.43
CA LYS A 23 7.04 -4.75 -3.24
C LYS A 23 6.23 -6.04 -3.37
N ASP A 24 6.91 -7.16 -3.62
CA ASP A 24 6.20 -8.44 -3.79
C ASP A 24 5.41 -8.80 -2.54
N ASP A 25 6.00 -8.56 -1.39
CA ASP A 25 5.34 -8.87 -0.12
C ASP A 25 4.18 -7.93 0.12
N VAL A 26 4.31 -6.65 -0.29
CA VAL A 26 3.21 -5.70 -0.19
C VAL A 26 2.03 -6.18 -1.03
N LEU A 27 2.30 -6.61 -2.26
CA LEU A 27 1.24 -7.09 -3.14
C LEU A 27 0.57 -8.34 -2.60
N ARG A 28 1.36 -9.23 -2.01
CA ARG A 28 0.82 -10.44 -1.41
C ARG A 28 -0.09 -10.11 -0.23
N ALA A 29 0.35 -9.18 0.61
CA ALA A 29 -0.46 -8.74 1.74
C ALA A 29 -1.76 -8.09 1.27
N ALA A 30 -1.69 -7.33 0.18
CA ALA A 30 -2.88 -6.70 -0.39
C ALA A 30 -3.89 -7.74 -0.84
N ALA A 31 -3.41 -8.81 -1.46
CA ALA A 31 -4.28 -9.89 -1.89
C ALA A 31 -4.93 -10.59 -0.70
N ASP A 32 -4.15 -10.81 0.37
CA ASP A 32 -4.65 -11.44 1.58
C ASP A 32 -5.73 -10.60 2.24
N GLU A 33 -5.56 -9.28 2.22
CA GLU A 33 -6.52 -8.36 2.82
C GLU A 33 -7.69 -8.07 1.91
N GLN A 34 -7.63 -8.54 0.67
CA GLN A 34 -8.70 -8.33 -0.30
C GLN A 34 -8.98 -6.85 -0.50
N LEU A 35 -7.92 -6.08 -0.72
CA LEU A 35 -8.06 -4.65 -0.93
C LEU A 35 -8.82 -4.35 -2.21
N PRO A 36 -9.47 -3.19 -2.29
CA PRO A 36 -10.14 -2.77 -3.52
C PRO A 36 -9.16 -2.74 -4.70
N ASP A 37 -9.66 -3.02 -5.90
CA ASP A 37 -8.84 -3.03 -7.10
C ASP A 37 -8.06 -1.74 -7.28
N GLU A 38 -8.69 -0.64 -6.94
CA GLU A 38 -8.09 0.67 -7.05
C GLU A 38 -6.79 0.77 -6.27
N LEU A 39 -6.81 0.26 -5.04
CA LEU A 39 -5.62 0.27 -4.20
C LEU A 39 -4.58 -0.72 -4.70
N THR A 40 -5.03 -1.88 -5.14
CA THR A 40 -4.12 -2.89 -5.66
C THR A 40 -3.36 -2.36 -6.88
N ARG A 41 -4.06 -1.65 -7.75
CA ARG A 41 -3.41 -1.06 -8.92
C ARG A 41 -2.37 -0.02 -8.54
N ALA A 42 -2.69 0.79 -7.53
CA ALA A 42 -1.73 1.77 -7.05
C ALA A 42 -0.48 1.08 -6.51
N LEU A 43 -0.66 -0.02 -5.80
CA LEU A 43 0.46 -0.78 -5.27
C LEU A 43 1.30 -1.41 -6.38
N GLU A 44 0.66 -1.82 -7.48
CA GLU A 44 1.38 -2.41 -8.59
C GLU A 44 2.30 -1.41 -9.29
N ARG A 45 2.04 -0.13 -9.12
CA ARG A 45 2.86 0.92 -9.71
C ARG A 45 4.06 1.29 -8.87
N LEU A 46 4.16 0.72 -7.68
CA LEU A 46 5.29 1.00 -6.81
C LEU A 46 6.60 0.53 -7.45
N PRO A 47 7.72 1.21 -7.14
CA PRO A 47 9.01 0.73 -7.60
C PRO A 47 9.33 -0.62 -6.98
N ALA A 48 10.05 -1.46 -7.73
CA ALA A 48 10.41 -2.80 -7.27
C ALA A 48 11.59 -2.71 -6.32
N ARG A 49 11.31 -2.28 -5.10
CA ARG A 49 12.34 -2.15 -4.07
C ARG A 49 11.72 -2.39 -2.71
N GLU A 50 12.55 -2.36 -1.70
CA GLU A 50 12.14 -2.53 -0.32
C GLU A 50 11.77 -1.18 0.29
N PHE A 51 10.77 -1.17 1.14
CA PHE A 51 10.30 0.05 1.80
C PHE A 51 10.70 -0.03 3.27
N ALA A 52 11.34 1.02 3.76
CA ALA A 52 11.92 1.01 5.10
C ALA A 52 10.88 1.11 6.20
N ASP A 53 9.82 1.86 5.95
CA ASP A 53 8.76 2.05 6.95
C ASP A 53 7.47 2.48 6.28
N ALA A 54 6.44 2.65 7.10
CA ALA A 54 5.10 2.99 6.58
C ALA A 54 5.10 4.32 5.84
N GLN A 55 5.89 5.26 6.33
CA GLN A 55 5.93 6.59 5.73
C GLN A 55 6.57 6.53 4.34
N ASP A 56 7.62 5.72 4.20
CA ASP A 56 8.28 5.52 2.91
C ASP A 56 7.29 4.96 1.90
N LEU A 57 6.55 3.91 2.29
CA LEU A 57 5.58 3.29 1.40
C LEU A 57 4.45 4.25 1.06
N ALA A 58 3.93 4.97 2.06
CA ALA A 58 2.84 5.89 1.84
C ALA A 58 3.23 7.01 0.88
N ALA A 59 4.47 7.50 0.99
CA ALA A 59 4.97 8.55 0.10
C ALA A 59 5.00 8.05 -1.34
N GLU A 60 5.44 6.80 -1.54
CA GLU A 60 5.49 6.23 -2.89
C GLU A 60 4.08 6.01 -3.45
N MET A 61 3.15 5.60 -2.62
CA MET A 61 1.78 5.42 -3.06
C MET A 61 1.17 6.75 -3.52
N THR A 62 1.44 7.81 -2.78
CA THR A 62 0.96 9.14 -3.16
C THR A 62 1.58 9.59 -4.47
N ALA A 63 2.87 9.36 -4.65
CA ALA A 63 3.57 9.75 -5.87
C ALA A 63 3.07 8.94 -7.07
N ALA A 64 2.76 7.66 -6.85
CA ALA A 64 2.28 6.79 -7.91
C ALA A 64 0.84 7.09 -8.31
N GLY A 65 0.09 7.61 -7.37
CA GLY A 65 -1.31 7.92 -7.60
C GLY A 65 -1.51 9.15 -8.43
#